data_4d3ddb36724e400860fc6818f632fe57
#
_entry.id   4d3ddb36724e400860fc6818f632fe57
#
_cell.length_a   1.000
_cell.length_b   1.000
_cell.length_c   1.000
_cell.angle_alpha   90.00
_cell.angle_beta   90.00
_cell.angle_gamma   90.00
#
_symmetry.space_group_name_H-M   'P 1'
#
loop_
_entity.id
_entity.type
_entity.pdbx_description
1 polymer ?
#
loop_
_entity_poly.entity_id
_entity_poly.type
_entity_poly.pdbx_seq_one_letter_code
_entity_poly.pdbx_strand_id
1 'polypeptide(L)'
;EKNQREYYLREQLKAIHEELGDDEDERANYEKRIKDKKMPKEVEEKALKELFRMGKMNPSSPDYTVLGAYLDWLLDLPYNEQTVDTADIKTAERVLDEDHYGLEKVKRRITEYLAVLKLTGKTGGSILCLFGPPGVGKTSIAKSVARALGRKFVRISLGGVKDEAEIRGHRKTYIGAMPGKIITAMIMSKSSNPLMLLDEI
;
A
#
# COMPACT_ATOMS: atom_id res chain seq x y z
N GLU A 1 15.99 -33.65 38.92
CA GLU A 1 14.89 -32.83 39.46
C GLU A 1 14.62 -31.56 38.62
N LYS A 2 15.66 -30.80 38.26
CA LYS A 2 15.48 -29.54 37.51
C LYS A 2 14.90 -29.77 36.08
N ASN A 3 15.37 -30.78 35.39
CA ASN A 3 14.90 -31.14 34.03
C ASN A 3 13.47 -31.73 34.03
N GLN A 4 13.08 -32.47 35.07
CA GLN A 4 11.71 -32.97 35.19
C GLN A 4 10.72 -31.84 35.50
N ARG A 5 11.12 -30.88 36.32
CA ARG A 5 10.29 -29.71 36.63
C ARG A 5 10.12 -28.81 35.42
N GLU A 6 11.17 -28.65 34.61
CA GLU A 6 11.13 -27.88 33.39
C GLU A 6 10.23 -28.55 32.32
N TYR A 7 10.30 -29.85 32.18
CA TYR A 7 9.41 -30.64 31.34
C TYR A 7 7.94 -30.49 31.76
N TYR A 8 7.67 -30.65 33.06
CA TYR A 8 6.31 -30.52 33.60
C TYR A 8 5.73 -29.10 33.39
N LEU A 9 6.54 -28.08 33.58
CA LEU A 9 6.14 -26.68 33.32
C LEU A 9 5.88 -26.42 31.82
N ARG A 10 6.63 -27.06 30.93
CA ARG A 10 6.37 -26.97 29.48
C ARG A 10 5.08 -27.68 29.08
N GLU A 11 4.81 -28.82 29.67
CA GLU A 11 3.55 -29.57 29.46
C GLU A 11 2.34 -28.79 29.97
N GLN A 12 2.45 -28.18 31.15
CA GLN A 12 1.38 -27.30 31.67
C GLN A 12 1.20 -26.05 30.79
N LEU A 13 2.26 -25.42 30.34
CA LEU A 13 2.22 -24.31 29.40
C LEU A 13 1.49 -24.73 28.11
N LYS A 14 1.81 -25.88 27.57
CA LYS A 14 1.17 -26.41 26.36
C LYS A 14 -0.31 -26.67 26.58
N ALA A 15 -0.70 -27.28 27.68
CA ALA A 15 -2.12 -27.51 28.01
C ALA A 15 -2.88 -26.19 28.22
N ILE A 16 -2.26 -25.19 28.84
CA ILE A 16 -2.84 -23.85 28.99
C ILE A 16 -3.00 -23.16 27.63
N HIS A 17 -2.02 -23.27 26.74
CA HIS A 17 -2.12 -22.73 25.36
C HIS A 17 -3.19 -23.45 24.56
N GLU A 18 -3.34 -24.76 24.67
CA GLU A 18 -4.40 -25.54 24.02
C GLU A 18 -5.81 -25.19 24.56
N GLU A 19 -5.93 -24.84 25.86
CA GLU A 19 -7.20 -24.39 26.46
C GLU A 19 -7.53 -22.91 26.15
N LEU A 20 -6.51 -22.06 26.01
CA LEU A 20 -6.68 -20.63 25.68
C LEU A 20 -6.87 -20.39 24.19
N GLY A 21 -6.60 -21.39 23.34
CA GLY A 21 -6.83 -21.42 21.89
C GLY A 21 -6.39 -20.17 21.10
N ASP A 22 -5.82 -20.35 19.93
CA ASP A 22 -5.57 -19.36 18.86
C ASP A 22 -4.31 -18.48 18.92
N ASP A 23 -3.71 -18.11 20.03
CA ASP A 23 -2.62 -17.12 20.05
C ASP A 23 -1.31 -17.64 19.40
N GLU A 24 -0.96 -18.91 19.59
CA GLU A 24 0.22 -19.49 18.92
C GLU A 24 -0.01 -19.70 17.42
N ASP A 25 -1.21 -20.09 17.03
CA ASP A 25 -1.61 -20.26 15.65
C ASP A 25 -1.66 -18.91 14.91
N GLU A 26 -2.16 -17.86 15.55
CA GLU A 26 -2.17 -16.50 14.99
C GLU A 26 -0.76 -15.97 14.79
N ARG A 27 0.11 -16.12 15.77
CA ARG A 27 1.51 -15.69 15.67
C ARG A 27 2.27 -16.46 14.59
N ALA A 28 2.10 -17.78 14.52
CA ALA A 28 2.72 -18.62 13.49
C ALA A 28 2.22 -18.24 12.08
N ASN A 29 0.93 -17.87 11.97
CA ASN A 29 0.34 -17.38 10.75
C ASN A 29 0.97 -16.02 10.32
N TYR A 30 1.09 -15.05 11.24
CA TYR A 30 1.77 -13.79 10.94
C TYR A 30 3.22 -14.00 10.52
N GLU A 31 3.97 -14.85 11.22
CA GLU A 31 5.37 -15.13 10.88
C GLU A 31 5.50 -15.72 9.47
N LYS A 32 4.63 -16.67 9.12
CA LYS A 32 4.56 -17.24 7.77
C LYS A 32 4.21 -16.18 6.73
N ARG A 33 3.17 -15.38 6.95
CA ARG A 33 2.76 -14.30 6.05
C ARG A 33 3.88 -13.27 5.83
N ILE A 34 4.62 -12.91 6.88
CA ILE A 34 5.78 -12.00 6.81
C ILE A 34 6.86 -12.56 5.90
N LYS A 35 7.23 -13.84 6.07
CA LYS A 35 8.25 -14.52 5.26
C LYS A 35 7.80 -14.69 3.80
N ASP A 36 6.56 -15.10 3.58
CA ASP A 36 5.99 -15.32 2.25
C ASP A 36 5.83 -14.02 1.44
N LYS A 37 5.64 -12.88 2.12
CA LYS A 37 5.43 -11.57 1.48
C LYS A 37 6.68 -11.03 0.76
N LYS A 38 7.88 -11.54 1.06
CA LYS A 38 9.15 -11.12 0.44
C LYS A 38 9.36 -9.60 0.49
N MET A 39 9.15 -9.03 1.65
CA MET A 39 9.36 -7.60 1.91
C MET A 39 10.85 -7.22 1.81
N PRO A 40 11.18 -5.93 1.67
CA PRO A 40 12.54 -5.44 1.91
C PRO A 40 13.04 -5.87 3.29
N LYS A 41 14.31 -6.29 3.40
CA LYS A 41 14.88 -6.84 4.64
C LYS A 41 14.64 -5.97 5.88
N GLU A 42 14.81 -4.65 5.74
CA GLU A 42 14.58 -3.70 6.83
C GLU A 42 13.12 -3.71 7.34
N VAL A 43 12.16 -3.91 6.42
CA VAL A 43 10.73 -3.97 6.74
C VAL A 43 10.39 -5.31 7.39
N GLU A 44 10.95 -6.40 6.86
CA GLU A 44 10.78 -7.75 7.40
C GLU A 44 11.31 -7.85 8.84
N GLU A 45 12.54 -7.38 9.09
CA GLU A 45 13.13 -7.35 10.43
C GLU A 45 12.29 -6.54 11.41
N LYS A 46 11.76 -5.40 10.95
CA LYS A 46 10.89 -4.57 11.77
C LYS A 46 9.54 -5.25 12.05
N ALA A 47 8.93 -5.91 11.06
CA ALA A 47 7.70 -6.66 11.23
C ALA A 47 7.87 -7.82 12.22
N LEU A 48 8.96 -8.59 12.10
CA LEU A 48 9.27 -9.68 13.03
C LEU A 48 9.52 -9.18 14.45
N LYS A 49 10.19 -8.02 14.61
CA LYS A 49 10.40 -7.40 15.92
C LYS A 49 9.07 -6.98 16.57
N GLU A 50 8.17 -6.39 15.81
CA GLU A 50 6.85 -6.00 16.33
C GLU A 50 5.99 -7.25 16.62
N LEU A 51 6.06 -8.30 15.81
CA LEU A 51 5.41 -9.57 16.07
C LEU A 51 5.92 -10.22 17.37
N PHE A 52 7.23 -10.19 17.61
CA PHE A 52 7.81 -10.67 18.86
C PHE A 52 7.34 -9.85 20.06
N ARG A 53 7.17 -8.55 19.90
CA ARG A 53 6.61 -7.67 20.92
C ARG A 53 5.15 -7.98 21.20
N MET A 54 4.35 -8.20 20.16
CA MET A 54 2.95 -8.60 20.23
C MET A 54 2.76 -9.89 21.03
N GLY A 55 3.60 -10.91 20.82
CA GLY A 55 3.56 -12.17 21.56
C GLY A 55 3.91 -12.06 23.06
N LYS A 56 4.33 -10.89 23.54
CA LYS A 56 4.56 -10.61 24.98
C LYS A 56 3.44 -9.80 25.62
N MET A 57 2.46 -9.38 24.82
CA MET A 57 1.34 -8.56 25.28
C MET A 57 0.16 -9.46 25.65
N ASN A 58 -0.71 -8.92 26.48
CA ASN A 58 -2.00 -9.56 26.73
C ASN A 58 -2.90 -9.36 25.50
N PRO A 59 -3.46 -10.43 24.89
CA PRO A 59 -4.34 -10.34 23.73
C PRO A 59 -5.55 -9.43 23.91
N SER A 60 -6.04 -9.33 25.14
CA SER A 60 -7.17 -8.43 25.48
C SER A 60 -6.76 -6.96 25.60
N SER A 61 -5.48 -6.62 25.42
CA SER A 61 -5.03 -5.23 25.55
C SER A 61 -5.32 -4.43 24.27
N PRO A 62 -5.67 -3.15 24.38
CA PRO A 62 -5.81 -2.26 23.21
C PRO A 62 -4.54 -2.18 22.37
N ASP A 63 -3.38 -2.25 23.01
CA ASP A 63 -2.09 -2.21 22.33
C ASP A 63 -1.85 -3.43 21.42
N TYR A 64 -2.37 -4.61 21.81
CA TYR A 64 -2.32 -5.81 20.98
C TYR A 64 -3.08 -5.60 19.67
N THR A 65 -4.32 -5.10 19.75
CA THR A 65 -5.16 -4.81 18.57
C THR A 65 -4.52 -3.77 17.65
N VAL A 66 -3.93 -2.71 18.23
CA VAL A 66 -3.23 -1.67 17.46
C VAL A 66 -2.02 -2.24 16.72
N LEU A 67 -1.29 -3.13 17.38
CA LEU A 67 -0.10 -3.74 16.79
C LEU A 67 -0.45 -4.76 15.71
N GLY A 68 -1.51 -5.54 15.91
CA GLY A 68 -2.06 -6.45 14.90
C GLY A 68 -2.49 -5.68 13.65
N ALA A 69 -3.28 -4.63 13.81
CA ALA A 69 -3.67 -3.77 12.69
C ALA A 69 -2.47 -3.17 11.94
N TYR A 70 -1.42 -2.75 12.67
CA TYR A 70 -0.19 -2.28 12.03
C TYR A 70 0.52 -3.35 11.21
N LEU A 71 0.58 -4.59 11.71
CA LEU A 71 1.16 -5.73 10.98
C LEU A 71 0.33 -6.06 9.74
N ASP A 72 -0.99 -6.02 9.83
CA ASP A 72 -1.87 -6.23 8.68
C ASP A 72 -1.65 -5.16 7.61
N TRP A 73 -1.56 -3.88 7.96
CA TRP A 73 -1.24 -2.82 7.01
C TRP A 73 0.11 -3.03 6.34
N LEU A 74 1.14 -3.49 7.07
CA LEU A 74 2.43 -3.83 6.47
C LEU A 74 2.32 -5.01 5.50
N LEU A 75 1.53 -6.03 5.82
CA LEU A 75 1.34 -7.21 4.99
C LEU A 75 0.51 -6.93 3.73
N ASP A 76 -0.41 -5.99 3.81
CA ASP A 76 -1.28 -5.62 2.69
C ASP A 76 -0.58 -4.74 1.64
N LEU A 77 0.57 -4.14 1.97
CA LEU A 77 1.32 -3.34 1.01
C LEU A 77 1.86 -4.18 -0.15
N PRO A 78 1.72 -3.71 -1.40
CA PRO A 78 2.17 -4.44 -2.60
C PRO A 78 3.66 -4.21 -2.88
N TYR A 79 4.57 -4.82 -2.12
CA TYR A 79 6.03 -4.59 -2.25
C TYR A 79 6.58 -5.01 -3.60
N ASN A 80 6.15 -6.15 -4.12
CA ASN A 80 6.70 -6.77 -5.33
C ASN A 80 5.67 -6.87 -6.47
N GLU A 81 4.45 -6.44 -6.25
CA GLU A 81 3.38 -6.47 -7.23
C GLU A 81 3.45 -5.24 -8.14
N GLN A 82 4.19 -5.34 -9.24
CA GLN A 82 4.28 -4.29 -10.24
C GLN A 82 3.52 -4.66 -11.50
N THR A 83 2.83 -3.68 -12.07
CA THR A 83 2.33 -3.80 -13.44
C THR A 83 3.47 -3.51 -14.43
N VAL A 84 3.52 -4.28 -15.51
CA VAL A 84 4.50 -4.03 -16.58
C VAL A 84 4.04 -2.81 -17.38
N ASP A 85 4.88 -1.79 -17.44
CA ASP A 85 4.60 -0.60 -18.24
C ASP A 85 4.61 -0.96 -19.72
N THR A 86 3.47 -0.85 -20.36
CA THR A 86 3.31 -1.05 -21.81
C THR A 86 3.55 0.23 -22.60
N ALA A 87 4.45 1.11 -22.12
CA ALA A 87 4.64 2.47 -22.63
C ALA A 87 5.06 2.50 -24.12
N ASP A 88 4.15 2.08 -25.01
CA ASP A 88 4.21 2.38 -26.42
C ASP A 88 3.51 3.69 -26.71
N ILE A 89 4.25 4.68 -27.22
CA ILE A 89 3.76 6.03 -27.48
C ILE A 89 2.57 6.00 -28.44
N LYS A 90 2.61 5.17 -29.48
CA LYS A 90 1.52 5.02 -30.44
C LYS A 90 0.25 4.47 -29.79
N THR A 91 0.41 3.51 -28.90
CA THR A 91 -0.73 2.98 -28.12
C THR A 91 -1.30 4.04 -27.20
N ALA A 92 -0.45 4.86 -26.57
CA ALA A 92 -0.92 5.95 -25.71
C ALA A 92 -1.69 7.02 -26.50
N GLU A 93 -1.18 7.42 -27.66
CA GLU A 93 -1.88 8.34 -28.59
C GLU A 93 -3.25 7.79 -28.97
N ARG A 94 -3.29 6.54 -29.44
CA ARG A 94 -4.55 5.89 -29.83
C ARG A 94 -5.56 5.86 -28.69
N VAL A 95 -5.14 5.46 -27.49
CA VAL A 95 -6.03 5.41 -26.30
C VAL A 95 -6.55 6.79 -25.94
N LEU A 96 -5.71 7.83 -25.99
CA LEU A 96 -6.12 9.20 -25.70
C LEU A 96 -7.10 9.74 -26.77
N ASP A 97 -6.91 9.36 -28.03
CA ASP A 97 -7.80 9.78 -29.14
C ASP A 97 -9.15 9.06 -29.11
N GLU A 98 -9.17 7.78 -28.76
CA GLU A 98 -10.39 7.00 -28.58
C GLU A 98 -11.25 7.53 -27.43
N ASP A 99 -10.64 7.93 -26.32
CA ASP A 99 -11.36 8.32 -25.11
C ASP A 99 -11.76 9.80 -25.08
N HIS A 100 -11.02 10.65 -25.81
CA HIS A 100 -11.17 12.11 -25.71
C HIS A 100 -11.20 12.77 -27.08
N TYR A 101 -12.28 13.47 -27.38
CA TYR A 101 -12.36 14.32 -28.56
C TYR A 101 -11.64 15.65 -28.30
N GLY A 102 -10.83 16.10 -29.25
CA GLY A 102 -10.05 17.34 -29.13
C GLY A 102 -8.93 17.24 -28.09
N LEU A 103 -8.70 18.33 -27.35
CA LEU A 103 -7.66 18.42 -26.30
C LEU A 103 -6.23 18.17 -26.81
N GLU A 104 -5.94 18.52 -28.05
CA GLU A 104 -4.66 18.23 -28.75
C GLU A 104 -3.42 18.66 -27.95
N LYS A 105 -3.47 19.84 -27.32
CA LYS A 105 -2.34 20.35 -26.51
C LYS A 105 -2.09 19.48 -25.28
N VAL A 106 -3.16 18.99 -24.64
CA VAL A 106 -3.08 18.15 -23.44
C VAL A 106 -2.56 16.77 -23.82
N LYS A 107 -3.11 16.15 -24.84
CA LYS A 107 -2.69 14.86 -25.38
C LYS A 107 -1.21 14.88 -25.75
N ARG A 108 -0.80 15.87 -26.53
CA ARG A 108 0.59 16.05 -26.92
C ARG A 108 1.51 16.16 -25.71
N ARG A 109 1.15 16.98 -24.71
CA ARG A 109 1.96 17.11 -23.49
C ARG A 109 2.09 15.81 -22.70
N ILE A 110 1.00 15.04 -22.64
CA ILE A 110 1.01 13.70 -22.01
C ILE A 110 1.92 12.76 -22.80
N THR A 111 1.81 12.73 -24.13
CA THR A 111 2.63 11.87 -24.99
C THR A 111 4.13 12.22 -24.88
N GLU A 112 4.46 13.51 -24.86
CA GLU A 112 5.84 13.99 -24.62
C GLU A 112 6.37 13.51 -23.26
N TYR A 113 5.56 13.61 -22.21
CA TYR A 113 5.91 13.14 -20.87
C TYR A 113 6.15 11.62 -20.85
N LEU A 114 5.28 10.84 -21.48
CA LEU A 114 5.44 9.39 -21.58
C LEU A 114 6.68 9.00 -22.40
N ALA A 115 7.01 9.77 -23.45
CA ALA A 115 8.23 9.57 -24.22
C ALA A 115 9.49 9.77 -23.37
N VAL A 116 9.51 10.82 -22.54
CA VAL A 116 10.62 11.07 -21.62
C VAL A 116 10.75 9.95 -20.58
N LEU A 117 9.64 9.48 -20.01
CA LEU A 117 9.65 8.34 -19.09
C LEU A 117 10.27 7.09 -19.75
N LYS A 118 9.87 6.79 -20.99
CA LYS A 118 10.39 5.65 -21.74
C LYS A 118 11.89 5.76 -22.01
N LEU A 119 12.37 6.94 -22.37
CA LEU A 119 13.78 7.19 -22.68
C LEU A 119 14.67 7.13 -21.45
N THR A 120 14.19 7.67 -20.32
CA THR A 120 15.00 7.78 -19.10
C THR A 120 14.95 6.52 -18.24
N GLY A 121 13.93 5.68 -18.40
CA GLY A 121 13.67 4.52 -17.53
C GLY A 121 13.43 4.90 -16.07
N LYS A 122 13.35 6.20 -15.76
CA LYS A 122 13.16 6.71 -14.39
C LYS A 122 11.72 7.14 -14.20
N THR A 123 11.05 6.51 -13.27
CA THR A 123 9.69 6.89 -12.83
C THR A 123 9.69 8.07 -11.86
N GLY A 124 10.85 8.48 -11.37
CA GLY A 124 11.04 9.65 -10.47
C GLY A 124 11.01 10.96 -11.27
N GLY A 125 9.85 11.27 -11.82
CA GLY A 125 9.67 12.43 -12.70
C GLY A 125 8.80 13.52 -12.10
N SER A 126 8.52 14.49 -12.95
CA SER A 126 7.64 15.61 -12.66
C SER A 126 6.21 15.12 -12.41
N ILE A 127 5.53 15.74 -11.46
CA ILE A 127 4.09 15.56 -11.27
C ILE A 127 3.37 16.35 -12.36
N LEU A 128 2.48 15.69 -13.12
CA LEU A 128 1.62 16.38 -14.09
C LEU A 128 0.46 17.05 -13.36
N CYS A 129 0.35 18.37 -13.51
CA CYS A 129 -0.75 19.13 -12.98
C CYS A 129 -1.75 19.44 -14.10
N LEU A 130 -3.00 18.97 -13.94
CA LEU A 130 -4.10 19.24 -14.85
C LEU A 130 -4.97 20.37 -14.27
N PHE A 131 -4.91 21.54 -14.88
CA PHE A 131 -5.68 22.71 -14.49
C PHE A 131 -6.79 23.00 -15.50
N GLY A 132 -7.97 23.36 -15.00
CA GLY A 132 -9.12 23.73 -15.84
C GLY A 132 -10.45 23.70 -15.09
N PRO A 133 -11.53 24.20 -15.70
CA PRO A 133 -12.86 24.24 -15.07
C PRO A 133 -13.36 22.80 -14.76
N PRO A 134 -14.39 22.67 -13.92
CA PRO A 134 -15.02 21.38 -13.66
C PRO A 134 -15.66 20.82 -14.95
N GLY A 135 -15.75 19.51 -15.07
CA GLY A 135 -16.43 18.84 -16.17
C GLY A 135 -15.64 18.71 -17.48
N VAL A 136 -14.44 19.25 -17.60
CA VAL A 136 -13.62 19.17 -18.85
C VAL A 136 -12.89 17.83 -19.04
N GLY A 137 -13.06 16.88 -18.15
CA GLY A 137 -12.49 15.54 -18.31
C GLY A 137 -11.11 15.32 -17.67
N LYS A 138 -10.68 16.14 -16.70
CA LYS A 138 -9.38 15.95 -16.02
C LYS A 138 -9.20 14.54 -15.45
N THR A 139 -10.20 14.05 -14.75
CA THR A 139 -10.16 12.70 -14.12
C THR A 139 -10.20 11.59 -15.19
N SER A 140 -10.96 11.77 -16.27
CA SER A 140 -11.04 10.77 -17.35
C SER A 140 -9.73 10.67 -18.13
N ILE A 141 -9.05 11.80 -18.38
CA ILE A 141 -7.71 11.79 -18.99
C ILE A 141 -6.71 11.00 -18.12
N ALA A 142 -6.72 11.20 -16.81
CA ALA A 142 -5.83 10.45 -15.92
C ALA A 142 -6.09 8.92 -15.97
N LYS A 143 -7.36 8.51 -16.09
CA LYS A 143 -7.73 7.10 -16.28
C LYS A 143 -7.21 6.56 -17.62
N SER A 144 -7.33 7.33 -18.69
CA SER A 144 -6.85 6.94 -20.01
C SER A 144 -5.33 6.83 -20.07
N VAL A 145 -4.61 7.70 -19.35
CA VAL A 145 -3.15 7.59 -19.18
C VAL A 145 -2.78 6.30 -18.43
N ALA A 146 -3.49 5.97 -17.36
CA ALA A 146 -3.26 4.73 -16.62
C ALA A 146 -3.50 3.51 -17.51
N ARG A 147 -4.58 3.52 -18.30
CA ARG A 147 -4.88 2.47 -19.29
C ARG A 147 -3.80 2.34 -20.35
N ALA A 148 -3.33 3.45 -20.89
CA ALA A 148 -2.27 3.49 -21.89
C ALA A 148 -0.93 2.93 -21.38
N LEU A 149 -0.62 3.17 -20.10
CA LEU A 149 0.56 2.65 -19.43
C LEU A 149 0.42 1.20 -18.95
N GLY A 150 -0.80 0.65 -18.91
CA GLY A 150 -1.07 -0.65 -18.28
C GLY A 150 -1.00 -0.60 -16.75
N ARG A 151 -1.04 0.59 -16.15
CA ARG A 151 -0.97 0.78 -14.70
C ARG A 151 -2.35 0.74 -14.04
N LYS A 152 -2.37 0.30 -12.79
CA LYS A 152 -3.56 0.44 -11.95
C LYS A 152 -3.83 1.92 -11.68
N PHE A 153 -5.10 2.31 -11.72
CA PHE A 153 -5.52 3.68 -11.45
C PHE A 153 -6.11 3.79 -10.04
N VAL A 154 -5.69 4.82 -9.32
CA VAL A 154 -6.20 5.13 -7.99
C VAL A 154 -6.44 6.64 -7.89
N ARG A 155 -7.59 7.04 -7.32
CA ARG A 155 -7.95 8.43 -7.06
C ARG A 155 -7.91 8.70 -5.56
N ILE A 156 -7.24 9.78 -5.18
CA ILE A 156 -7.19 10.30 -3.82
C ILE A 156 -7.79 11.70 -3.84
N SER A 157 -8.97 11.89 -3.22
CA SER A 157 -9.52 13.22 -3.03
C SER A 157 -8.83 13.90 -1.86
N LEU A 158 -8.26 15.07 -2.11
CA LEU A 158 -7.63 15.94 -1.13
C LEU A 158 -8.53 17.11 -0.74
N GLY A 159 -9.66 17.27 -1.43
CA GLY A 159 -10.65 18.29 -1.13
C GLY A 159 -11.20 18.16 0.30
N GLY A 160 -11.11 19.23 1.05
CA GLY A 160 -11.57 19.26 2.45
C GLY A 160 -10.62 18.63 3.46
N VAL A 161 -9.46 18.12 3.06
CA VAL A 161 -8.42 17.64 3.98
C VAL A 161 -7.84 18.84 4.72
N LYS A 162 -8.03 18.85 6.04
CA LYS A 162 -7.52 19.90 6.92
C LYS A 162 -6.36 19.42 7.79
N ASP A 163 -6.25 18.12 8.00
CA ASP A 163 -5.24 17.51 8.86
C ASP A 163 -4.20 16.79 8.01
N GLU A 164 -2.93 17.13 8.22
CA GLU A 164 -1.79 16.45 7.62
C GLU A 164 -1.79 14.94 7.92
N ALA A 165 -2.31 14.53 9.07
CA ALA A 165 -2.41 13.14 9.48
C ALA A 165 -3.31 12.31 8.55
N GLU A 166 -4.28 12.90 7.87
CA GLU A 166 -5.07 12.19 6.86
C GLU A 166 -4.21 11.74 5.66
N ILE A 167 -3.19 12.51 5.30
CA ILE A 167 -2.30 12.19 4.18
C ILE A 167 -1.18 11.26 4.62
N ARG A 168 -0.51 11.60 5.75
CA ARG A 168 0.65 10.88 6.28
C ARG A 168 0.31 9.67 7.12
N GLY A 169 -0.89 9.62 7.70
CA GLY A 169 -1.30 8.65 8.71
C GLY A 169 -0.99 9.10 10.14
N HIS A 170 -1.61 8.43 11.09
CA HIS A 170 -1.42 8.66 12.52
C HIS A 170 -0.21 7.90 13.04
N ARG A 171 0.32 8.34 14.18
CA ARG A 171 1.37 7.58 14.86
C ARG A 171 0.83 6.24 15.31
N LYS A 172 1.56 5.15 15.06
CA LYS A 172 1.15 3.76 15.35
C LYS A 172 0.78 3.49 16.81
N THR A 173 1.14 4.38 17.73
CA THR A 173 0.87 4.24 19.17
C THR A 173 -0.52 4.73 19.58
N TYR A 174 -1.28 5.34 18.69
CA TYR A 174 -2.63 5.77 18.99
C TYR A 174 -3.64 4.66 18.72
N ILE A 175 -4.60 4.47 19.64
CA ILE A 175 -5.75 3.59 19.42
C ILE A 175 -6.54 4.09 18.20
N GLY A 176 -6.77 3.21 17.23
CA GLY A 176 -7.41 3.58 15.97
C GLY A 176 -6.48 4.27 14.97
N ALA A 177 -5.15 4.17 15.17
CA ALA A 177 -4.19 4.66 14.18
C ALA A 177 -4.42 4.01 12.81
N MET A 178 -4.60 4.85 11.80
CA MET A 178 -4.77 4.43 10.42
C MET A 178 -3.64 4.94 9.55
N PRO A 179 -3.27 4.19 8.49
CA PRO A 179 -2.33 4.68 7.50
C PRO A 179 -2.91 5.88 6.76
N GLY A 180 -2.03 6.73 6.23
CA GLY A 180 -2.44 7.87 5.42
C GLY A 180 -3.07 7.47 4.09
N LYS A 181 -3.79 8.40 3.48
CA LYS A 181 -4.51 8.21 2.20
C LYS A 181 -3.62 7.64 1.10
N ILE A 182 -2.33 8.01 1.06
CA ILE A 182 -1.37 7.50 0.06
C ILE A 182 -1.14 6.00 0.25
N ILE A 183 -0.87 5.56 1.48
CA ILE A 183 -0.64 4.15 1.80
C ILE A 183 -1.90 3.33 1.55
N THR A 184 -3.06 3.84 1.98
CA THR A 184 -4.35 3.21 1.71
C THR A 184 -4.60 3.05 0.22
N ALA A 185 -4.29 4.06 -0.59
CA ALA A 185 -4.41 4.01 -2.04
C ALA A 185 -3.48 2.97 -2.68
N MET A 186 -2.25 2.81 -2.17
CA MET A 186 -1.33 1.75 -2.59
C MET A 186 -1.91 0.36 -2.33
N ILE A 187 -2.44 0.13 -1.14
CA ILE A 187 -3.07 -1.14 -0.77
C ILE A 187 -4.29 -1.43 -1.67
N MET A 188 -5.15 -0.44 -1.88
CA MET A 188 -6.34 -0.58 -2.75
C MET A 188 -5.97 -0.88 -4.20
N SER A 189 -4.88 -0.31 -4.70
CA SER A 189 -4.41 -0.55 -6.07
C SER A 189 -3.84 -1.95 -6.28
N LYS A 190 -3.40 -2.61 -5.20
CA LYS A 190 -2.66 -3.88 -5.23
C LYS A 190 -1.47 -3.86 -6.20
N SER A 191 -0.83 -2.69 -6.32
CA SER A 191 0.32 -2.49 -7.20
C SER A 191 1.27 -1.49 -6.58
N SER A 192 2.58 -1.72 -6.71
CA SER A 192 3.61 -0.82 -6.20
C SER A 192 3.90 0.36 -7.15
N ASN A 193 3.37 0.32 -8.38
CA ASN A 193 3.53 1.38 -9.38
C ASN A 193 2.19 1.90 -9.96
N PRO A 194 1.16 2.18 -9.14
CA PRO A 194 -0.10 2.69 -9.66
C PRO A 194 0.06 4.11 -10.21
N LEU A 195 -0.85 4.51 -11.09
CA LEU A 195 -1.05 5.92 -11.40
C LEU A 195 -1.99 6.51 -10.36
N MET A 196 -1.46 7.44 -9.57
CA MET A 196 -2.23 8.14 -8.54
C MET A 196 -2.72 9.48 -9.07
N LEU A 197 -4.02 9.70 -9.00
CA LEU A 197 -4.63 11.01 -9.22
C LEU A 197 -4.90 11.65 -7.86
N LEU A 198 -4.21 12.75 -7.58
CA LEU A 198 -4.54 13.65 -6.46
C LEU A 198 -5.55 14.66 -6.97
N ASP A 199 -6.78 14.58 -6.50
CA ASP A 199 -7.88 15.38 -7.00
C ASP A 199 -8.33 16.41 -5.95
N GLU A 200 -8.81 17.55 -6.42
CA GLU A 200 -9.31 18.64 -5.55
C GLU A 200 -8.22 19.16 -4.59
N ILE A 201 -7.05 19.47 -5.13
CA ILE A 201 -5.95 20.09 -4.38
C ILE A 201 -6.24 21.57 -4.10
#